data_4f434fdbd03d7dee1b3cc80280cbe883
#
_entry.id   4f434fdbd03d7dee1b3cc80280cbe883
#
_cell.length_a   1.000
_cell.length_b   1.000
_cell.length_c   1.000
_cell.angle_alpha   90.00
_cell.angle_beta   90.00
_cell.angle_gamma   90.00
#
_symmetry.space_group_name_H-M   'P 1'
#
loop_
_entity.id
_entity.type
_entity.pdbx_description
1 polymer ?
#
loop_
_entity_poly.entity_id
_entity_poly.type
_entity_poly.pdbx_seq_one_letter_code
_entity_poly.pdbx_strand_id
1 'polypeptide(L)'
;MKLQEAIQYAIDGEAILFLGSGFSFGGKNKNGGDLKIGSGLSHAICRDLGIPESDNLTISASRYIYDNTCKKELSVFINFLKGELECIETSADHDTIASLPWKRIYTTNYDNIVELSGKNRQYKEKVLPLQT
;
A
#
# COMPACT_ATOMS: atom_id res chain seq x y z
N MET A 1 4.10 -6.59 27.13
CA MET A 1 2.65 -6.69 26.86
C MET A 1 2.34 -8.02 26.19
N LYS A 2 1.35 -8.72 26.64
CA LYS A 2 0.88 -9.94 25.99
C LYS A 2 -0.05 -9.62 24.81
N LEU A 3 -0.12 -10.50 23.83
CA LEU A 3 -0.97 -10.31 22.66
C LEU A 3 -2.45 -10.07 23.02
N GLN A 4 -2.94 -10.81 24.00
CA GLN A 4 -4.34 -10.66 24.48
C GLN A 4 -4.60 -9.28 25.06
N GLU A 5 -3.66 -8.69 25.76
CA GLU A 5 -3.75 -7.33 26.28
C GLU A 5 -3.78 -6.30 25.15
N ALA A 6 -2.92 -6.49 24.15
CA ALA A 6 -2.90 -5.62 22.96
C ALA A 6 -4.23 -5.66 22.20
N ILE A 7 -4.80 -6.85 22.01
CA ILE A 7 -6.11 -7.02 21.36
C ILE A 7 -7.21 -6.32 22.18
N GLN A 8 -7.17 -6.46 23.52
CA GLN A 8 -8.16 -5.80 24.37
C GLN A 8 -8.08 -4.27 24.25
N TYR A 9 -6.89 -3.70 24.23
CA TYR A 9 -6.72 -2.25 24.00
C TYR A 9 -7.29 -1.81 22.64
N ALA A 10 -7.11 -2.64 21.61
CA ALA A 10 -7.68 -2.35 20.29
C ALA A 10 -9.23 -2.37 20.33
N ILE A 11 -9.81 -3.38 20.97
CA ILE A 11 -11.28 -3.49 21.14
C ILE A 11 -11.84 -2.32 21.94
N ASP A 12 -11.12 -1.85 22.95
CA ASP A 12 -11.53 -0.73 23.80
C ASP A 12 -11.31 0.65 23.14
N GLY A 13 -10.77 0.70 21.93
CA GLY A 13 -10.53 1.95 21.21
C GLY A 13 -9.33 2.76 21.72
N GLU A 14 -8.43 2.13 22.44
CA GLU A 14 -7.27 2.78 23.08
C GLU A 14 -5.95 2.54 22.36
N ALA A 15 -5.93 1.64 21.36
CA ALA A 15 -4.72 1.28 20.64
C ALA A 15 -4.55 2.09 19.35
N ILE A 16 -3.29 2.28 18.97
CA ILE A 16 -2.88 2.85 17.70
C ILE A 16 -2.35 1.73 16.82
N LEU A 17 -2.76 1.71 15.57
CA LEU A 17 -2.31 0.74 14.57
C LEU A 17 -1.27 1.38 13.64
N PHE A 18 -0.11 0.74 13.52
CA PHE A 18 0.90 1.07 12.52
C PHE A 18 0.95 -0.03 11.48
N LEU A 19 0.82 0.34 10.21
CA LEU A 19 0.82 -0.59 9.09
C LEU A 19 1.98 -0.31 8.14
N GLY A 20 2.71 -1.36 7.82
CA GLY A 20 3.74 -1.36 6.80
C GLY A 20 3.32 -2.15 5.56
N SER A 21 4.26 -2.38 4.65
CA SER A 21 4.03 -3.04 3.36
C SER A 21 3.42 -4.44 3.47
N GLY A 22 3.66 -5.14 4.57
CA GLY A 22 3.06 -6.46 4.79
C GLY A 22 1.54 -6.45 4.82
N PHE A 23 0.91 -5.34 5.20
CA PHE A 23 -0.54 -5.23 5.20
C PHE A 23 -1.14 -5.22 3.78
N SER A 24 -0.37 -4.84 2.78
CA SER A 24 -0.80 -4.86 1.37
C SER A 24 -0.90 -6.27 0.79
N PHE A 25 -0.28 -7.24 1.44
CA PHE A 25 -0.29 -8.64 0.99
C PHE A 25 -1.71 -9.19 0.93
N GLY A 26 -2.08 -9.75 -0.22
CA GLY A 26 -3.42 -10.30 -0.44
C GLY A 26 -4.44 -9.31 -1.00
N GLY A 27 -4.12 -8.02 -1.07
CA GLY A 27 -4.94 -7.04 -1.77
C GLY A 27 -4.77 -7.14 -3.29
N LYS A 28 -5.81 -6.80 -4.05
CA LYS A 28 -5.78 -6.82 -5.52
C LYS A 28 -5.77 -5.40 -6.06
N ASN A 29 -4.95 -5.18 -7.06
CA ASN A 29 -4.82 -3.88 -7.71
C ASN A 29 -5.81 -3.72 -8.88
N LYS A 30 -5.86 -2.50 -9.43
CA LYS A 30 -6.76 -2.15 -10.54
C LYS A 30 -6.54 -2.98 -11.79
N ASN A 31 -5.34 -3.54 -11.99
CA ASN A 31 -5.01 -4.41 -13.12
C ASN A 31 -5.40 -5.88 -12.89
N GLY A 32 -6.02 -6.21 -11.75
CA GLY A 32 -6.44 -7.57 -11.40
C GLY A 32 -5.35 -8.46 -10.82
N GLY A 33 -4.15 -7.92 -10.62
CA GLY A 33 -3.04 -8.60 -9.95
C GLY A 33 -2.93 -8.25 -8.47
N ASP A 34 -1.87 -8.73 -7.83
CA ASP A 34 -1.60 -8.39 -6.45
C ASP A 34 -1.06 -6.96 -6.33
N LEU A 35 -1.40 -6.28 -5.23
CA LEU A 35 -0.76 -5.02 -4.87
C LEU A 35 0.75 -5.20 -4.82
N LYS A 36 1.48 -4.30 -5.46
CA LYS A 36 2.94 -4.35 -5.52
C LYS A 36 3.56 -3.60 -4.34
N ILE A 37 4.59 -4.19 -3.78
CA ILE A 37 5.38 -3.59 -2.69
C ILE A 37 6.86 -3.69 -3.01
N GLY A 38 7.67 -2.74 -2.53
CA GLY A 38 9.12 -2.81 -2.56
C GLY A 38 9.71 -3.31 -3.87
N SER A 39 10.41 -4.43 -3.82
CA SER A 39 11.05 -5.04 -4.97
C SER A 39 10.06 -5.47 -6.06
N GLY A 40 8.85 -5.90 -5.68
CA GLY A 40 7.79 -6.25 -6.63
C GLY A 40 7.36 -5.06 -7.50
N LEU A 41 7.24 -3.88 -6.91
CA LEU A 41 6.96 -2.65 -7.66
C LEU A 41 8.14 -2.28 -8.55
N SER A 42 9.38 -2.41 -8.06
CA SER A 42 10.59 -2.17 -8.86
C SER A 42 10.64 -3.09 -10.08
N HIS A 43 10.35 -4.38 -9.92
CA HIS A 43 10.30 -5.33 -11.03
C HIS A 43 9.19 -4.97 -12.03
N ALA A 44 8.02 -4.55 -11.57
CA ALA A 44 6.94 -4.11 -12.45
C ALA A 44 7.35 -2.88 -13.29
N ILE A 45 8.03 -1.92 -12.67
CA ILE A 45 8.57 -0.75 -13.37
C ILE A 45 9.59 -1.18 -14.44
N CYS A 46 10.52 -2.05 -14.08
CA CYS A 46 11.54 -2.54 -15.04
C CYS A 46 10.90 -3.26 -16.23
N ARG A 47 9.89 -4.08 -15.98
CA ARG A 47 9.16 -4.77 -17.06
C ARG A 47 8.43 -3.79 -17.98
N ASP A 48 7.77 -2.78 -17.40
CA ASP A 48 7.09 -1.76 -18.21
C ASP A 48 8.05 -0.92 -19.06
N LEU A 49 9.26 -0.69 -18.57
CA LEU A 49 10.32 -0.01 -19.30
C LEU A 49 11.08 -0.92 -20.28
N GLY A 50 10.93 -2.23 -20.21
CA GLY A 50 11.69 -3.18 -21.01
C GLY A 50 13.18 -3.24 -20.65
N ILE A 51 13.53 -3.03 -19.40
CA ILE A 51 14.90 -3.06 -18.89
C ILE A 51 15.13 -4.25 -17.94
N PRO A 52 16.38 -4.65 -17.71
CA PRO A 52 16.69 -5.72 -16.77
C PRO A 52 16.13 -5.44 -15.36
N GLU A 53 15.65 -6.47 -14.68
CA GLU A 53 15.08 -6.36 -13.35
C GLU A 53 16.08 -5.84 -12.32
N SER A 54 15.58 -5.00 -11.42
CA SER A 54 16.32 -4.47 -10.27
C SER A 54 15.39 -4.51 -9.06
N ASP A 55 15.94 -4.89 -7.90
CA ASP A 55 15.23 -4.83 -6.63
C ASP A 55 15.15 -3.42 -6.05
N ASN A 56 15.94 -2.49 -6.60
CA ASN A 56 16.03 -1.13 -6.08
C ASN A 56 14.97 -0.23 -6.70
N LEU A 57 13.91 0.03 -5.93
CA LEU A 57 12.79 0.86 -6.36
C LEU A 57 13.21 2.28 -6.73
N THR A 58 14.13 2.88 -5.99
CA THR A 58 14.61 4.25 -6.27
C THR A 58 15.29 4.31 -7.63
N ILE A 59 16.13 3.33 -7.94
CA ILE A 59 16.82 3.26 -9.23
C ILE A 59 15.82 3.06 -10.37
N SER A 60 14.92 2.09 -10.25
CA SER A 60 13.94 1.81 -11.33
C SER A 60 13.00 2.99 -11.58
N ALA A 61 12.51 3.63 -10.52
CA ALA A 61 11.66 4.81 -10.64
C ALA A 61 12.40 6.00 -11.25
N SER A 62 13.66 6.21 -10.86
CA SER A 62 14.50 7.28 -11.45
C SER A 62 14.71 7.07 -12.95
N ARG A 63 14.91 5.84 -13.38
CA ARG A 63 15.04 5.53 -14.82
C ARG A 63 13.75 5.84 -15.59
N TYR A 64 12.59 5.61 -14.96
CA TYR A 64 11.32 5.92 -15.60
C TYR A 64 11.17 7.41 -15.90
N ILE A 65 11.71 8.27 -15.06
CA ILE A 65 11.56 9.73 -15.16
C ILE A 65 12.71 10.37 -15.91
N TYR A 66 13.95 9.93 -15.67
CA TYR A 66 15.16 10.67 -16.06
C TYR A 66 16.03 9.99 -17.10
N ASP A 67 15.92 8.66 -17.29
CA ASP A 67 16.79 7.94 -18.23
C ASP A 67 16.35 8.20 -19.68
N ASN A 68 17.15 8.97 -20.40
CA ASN A 68 16.86 9.37 -21.78
C ASN A 68 16.69 8.20 -22.74
N THR A 69 17.17 6.98 -22.41
CA THR A 69 17.04 5.79 -23.26
C THR A 69 15.71 5.07 -23.10
N CYS A 70 15.04 5.20 -21.95
CA CYS A 70 13.82 4.45 -21.64
C CYS A 70 12.73 5.26 -20.94
N LYS A 71 12.98 6.51 -20.58
CA LYS A 71 12.00 7.33 -19.85
C LYS A 71 10.69 7.50 -20.62
N LYS A 72 9.61 7.60 -19.88
CA LYS A 72 8.28 7.92 -20.40
C LYS A 72 7.81 9.25 -19.82
N GLU A 73 6.73 9.80 -20.37
CA GLU A 73 6.13 11.01 -19.82
C GLU A 73 5.62 10.79 -18.40
N LEU A 74 5.63 11.84 -17.58
CA LEU A 74 5.21 11.76 -16.19
C LEU A 74 3.76 11.26 -16.05
N SER A 75 2.86 11.68 -16.93
CA SER A 75 1.46 11.22 -16.94
C SER A 75 1.35 9.70 -17.15
N VAL A 76 2.21 9.13 -18.00
CA VAL A 76 2.27 7.68 -18.21
C VAL A 76 2.74 6.97 -16.95
N PHE A 77 3.75 7.50 -16.29
CA PHE A 77 4.25 6.95 -15.03
C PHE A 77 3.19 7.00 -13.92
N ILE A 78 2.50 8.12 -13.78
CA ILE A 78 1.42 8.26 -12.80
C ILE A 78 0.30 7.25 -13.06
N ASN A 79 -0.11 7.09 -14.30
CA ASN A 79 -1.15 6.11 -14.65
C ASN A 79 -0.70 4.67 -14.40
N PHE A 80 0.56 4.36 -14.70
CA PHE A 80 1.15 3.07 -14.37
C PHE A 80 1.11 2.81 -12.85
N LEU A 81 1.55 3.76 -12.03
CA LEU A 81 1.53 3.64 -10.57
C LEU A 81 0.11 3.47 -10.02
N LYS A 82 -0.85 4.20 -10.56
CA LYS A 82 -2.26 4.03 -10.18
C LYS A 82 -2.75 2.61 -10.44
N GLY A 83 -2.41 2.02 -11.57
CA GLY A 83 -2.79 0.65 -11.88
C GLY A 83 -2.20 -0.38 -10.92
N GLU A 84 -0.95 -0.18 -10.48
CA GLU A 84 -0.23 -1.10 -9.60
C GLU A 84 -0.57 -0.91 -8.12
N LEU A 85 -0.94 0.30 -7.70
CA LEU A 85 -1.10 0.68 -6.29
C LEU A 85 -2.55 0.94 -5.88
N GLU A 86 -3.47 1.13 -6.81
CA GLU A 86 -4.87 1.30 -6.47
C GLU A 86 -5.50 -0.06 -6.14
N CYS A 87 -5.85 -0.25 -4.89
CA CYS A 87 -6.50 -1.46 -4.41
C CYS A 87 -7.98 -1.43 -4.78
N ILE A 88 -8.48 -2.53 -5.36
CA ILE A 88 -9.90 -2.68 -5.69
C ILE A 88 -10.57 -3.78 -4.89
N GLU A 89 -9.80 -4.67 -4.29
CA GLU A 89 -10.32 -5.80 -3.52
C GLU A 89 -9.42 -6.07 -2.32
N THR A 90 -10.05 -6.17 -1.15
CA THR A 90 -9.39 -6.53 0.11
C THR A 90 -9.77 -7.96 0.50
N SER A 91 -8.97 -8.57 1.39
CA SER A 91 -9.30 -9.85 1.99
C SER A 91 -10.14 -9.68 3.26
N ALA A 92 -10.73 -10.78 3.74
CA ALA A 92 -11.46 -10.79 5.02
C ALA A 92 -10.58 -10.37 6.20
N ASP A 93 -9.29 -10.72 6.17
CA ASP A 93 -8.34 -10.33 7.23
C ASP A 93 -8.11 -8.82 7.25
N HIS A 94 -7.97 -8.19 6.09
CA HIS A 94 -7.87 -6.73 5.98
C HIS A 94 -9.08 -6.05 6.60
N ASP A 95 -10.28 -6.50 6.22
CA ASP A 95 -11.53 -5.92 6.69
C ASP A 95 -11.73 -6.13 8.19
N THR A 96 -11.36 -7.29 8.71
CA THR A 96 -11.42 -7.60 10.14
C THR A 96 -10.50 -6.70 10.95
N ILE A 97 -9.24 -6.57 10.53
CA ILE A 97 -8.26 -5.72 11.22
C ILE A 97 -8.70 -4.25 11.17
N ALA A 98 -9.08 -3.77 9.98
CA ALA A 98 -9.47 -2.37 9.82
C ALA A 98 -10.80 -2.03 10.52
N SER A 99 -11.66 -3.02 10.80
CA SER A 99 -12.94 -2.81 11.48
C SER A 99 -12.83 -2.59 12.98
N LEU A 100 -11.69 -2.90 13.60
CA LEU A 100 -11.48 -2.63 15.02
C LEU A 100 -11.48 -1.12 15.29
N PRO A 101 -11.93 -0.67 16.46
CA PRO A 101 -12.06 0.76 16.78
C PRO A 101 -10.70 1.39 17.14
N TRP A 102 -9.75 1.35 16.24
CA TRP A 102 -8.43 1.95 16.44
C TRP A 102 -8.54 3.43 16.78
N LYS A 103 -7.78 3.87 17.78
CA LYS A 103 -7.68 5.29 18.12
C LYS A 103 -7.07 6.10 16.97
N ARG A 104 -6.09 5.54 16.28
CA ARG A 104 -5.45 6.08 15.09
C ARG A 104 -4.93 4.93 14.23
N ILE A 105 -4.87 5.15 12.94
CA ILE A 105 -4.15 4.28 12.00
C ILE A 105 -3.12 5.10 11.26
N TYR A 106 -1.88 4.63 11.26
CA TYR A 106 -0.77 5.20 10.49
C TYR A 106 -0.27 4.17 9.51
N THR A 107 0.04 4.58 8.31
CA THR A 107 0.61 3.70 7.30
C THR A 107 1.74 4.37 6.55
N THR A 108 2.78 3.57 6.22
CA THR A 108 3.86 3.96 5.32
C THR A 108 3.60 3.49 3.89
N ASN A 109 2.48 2.82 3.63
CA ASN A 109 2.16 2.25 2.31
C ASN A 109 1.72 3.34 1.33
N TYR A 110 2.09 3.15 0.07
CA TYR A 110 1.69 4.05 -1.02
C TYR A 110 0.31 3.71 -1.60
N ASP A 111 -0.19 2.51 -1.33
CA ASP A 111 -1.50 2.07 -1.80
C ASP A 111 -2.63 2.56 -0.88
N ASN A 112 -3.87 2.32 -1.29
CA ASN A 112 -5.08 2.75 -0.57
C ASN A 112 -5.81 1.58 0.12
N ILE A 113 -5.13 0.47 0.40
CA ILE A 113 -5.76 -0.72 0.97
C ILE A 113 -6.40 -0.44 2.34
N VAL A 114 -5.78 0.43 3.13
CA VAL A 114 -6.30 0.78 4.47
C VAL A 114 -7.61 1.53 4.36
N GLU A 115 -7.70 2.51 3.47
CA GLU A 115 -8.90 3.28 3.22
C GLU A 115 -10.04 2.40 2.70
N LEU A 116 -9.73 1.48 1.78
CA LEU A 116 -10.72 0.56 1.23
C LEU A 116 -11.21 -0.44 2.29
N SER A 117 -10.30 -1.01 3.08
CA SER A 117 -10.62 -1.93 4.17
C SER A 117 -11.45 -1.26 5.26
N GLY A 118 -11.21 0.03 5.48
CA GLY A 118 -11.86 0.79 6.55
C GLY A 118 -13.20 1.40 6.19
N LYS A 119 -13.70 1.26 4.96
CA LYS A 119 -14.93 1.93 4.51
C LYS A 119 -16.18 1.57 5.31
N ASN A 120 -16.19 0.42 5.97
CA ASN A 120 -17.31 -0.04 6.81
C ASN A 120 -17.08 0.24 8.31
N ARG A 121 -16.06 1.04 8.68
CA ARG A 121 -15.79 1.37 10.07
C ARG A 121 -16.88 2.27 10.63
N GLN A 122 -17.27 2.02 11.89
CA GLN A 122 -18.24 2.85 12.61
C GLN A 122 -17.76 4.28 12.83
N TYR A 123 -16.45 4.47 12.93
CA TYR A 123 -15.83 5.77 13.15
C TYR A 123 -15.17 6.22 11.88
N LYS A 124 -15.55 7.39 11.37
CA LYS A 124 -14.96 8.03 10.19
C LYS A 124 -13.61 8.67 10.55
N GLU A 125 -12.67 7.86 11.01
CA GLU A 125 -11.32 8.36 11.26
C GLU A 125 -10.55 8.49 9.96
N LYS A 126 -9.86 9.60 9.83
CA LYS A 126 -8.99 9.83 8.69
C LYS A 126 -7.73 8.99 8.82
N VAL A 127 -7.43 8.20 7.80
CA VAL A 127 -6.15 7.52 7.67
C VAL A 127 -5.13 8.53 7.14
N LEU A 128 -4.03 8.69 7.86
CA LEU A 128 -2.95 9.59 7.46
C LEU A 128 -1.70 8.77 7.14
N PRO A 129 -1.14 8.90 5.94
CA PRO A 129 0.17 8.32 5.66
C PRO A 129 1.23 9.02 6.52
N LEU A 130 2.21 8.24 6.97
CA LEU A 130 3.38 8.82 7.64
C LEU A 130 4.22 9.57 6.61
N GLN A 131 4.47 10.83 6.91
CA GLN A 131 5.39 11.63 6.12
C GLN A 131 6.83 11.26 6.50
N THR A 132 7.62 10.93 5.51
CA THR A 132 9.05 10.66 5.67
C THR A 132 9.87 11.91 5.40
#